data_007206d54813cf1d2133e854b3f378f5
#
_entry.id   007206d54813cf1d2133e854b3f378f5
#
_cell.length_a   1.000
_cell.length_b   1.000
_cell.length_c   1.000
_cell.angle_alpha   90.00
_cell.angle_beta   90.00
_cell.angle_gamma   90.00
#
_symmetry.space_group_name_H-M   'P 1'
#
loop_
_entity.id
_entity.type
_entity.pdbx_description
1 polymer ?
#
loop_
_entity_poly.entity_id
_entity_poly.type
_entity_poly.pdbx_seq_one_letter_code
_entity_poly.pdbx_strand_id
1 'polypeptide(L)'
;MKNIAALLLILFFGASTVAQGVFRNQTNNTLEKVIQDFPSEFKNIRGELLSSNQVSSEYKSNITIPGAVSTTIIQSTAAHKRVLSWQSVVFTGNEFNTAKTRFEELFNQIKNSIIKPEGQKAVIVNGMYTDPSEDKTFTTIQFDLLPASGITQQLNIDLVMKNTGNQWKIVLSVSDKDRKDTGVAIAK
;
A
#
# COMPACT_ATOMS: atom_id res chain seq x y z
N MET A 1 70.67 -29.07 16.27
CA MET A 1 69.50 -29.16 17.12
C MET A 1 68.52 -28.11 16.58
N LYS A 2 67.57 -28.56 15.81
CA LYS A 2 66.71 -27.70 14.97
C LYS A 2 65.37 -27.51 15.67
N ASN A 3 65.04 -26.25 16.02
CA ASN A 3 63.76 -25.90 16.58
C ASN A 3 62.78 -25.72 15.44
N ILE A 4 61.76 -26.58 15.39
CA ILE A 4 60.61 -26.46 14.48
C ILE A 4 59.56 -25.67 15.23
N ALA A 5 59.43 -24.40 14.89
CA ALA A 5 58.29 -23.58 15.33
C ALA A 5 57.09 -23.94 14.47
N ALA A 6 56.13 -24.62 15.07
CA ALA A 6 54.85 -24.90 14.43
C ALA A 6 53.97 -23.61 14.48
N LEU A 7 53.82 -22.95 13.35
CA LEU A 7 52.90 -21.81 13.15
C LEU A 7 51.50 -22.34 13.00
N LEU A 8 50.69 -22.24 14.05
CA LEU A 8 49.27 -22.59 14.04
C LEU A 8 48.49 -21.44 13.44
N LEU A 9 48.22 -21.53 12.15
CA LEU A 9 47.38 -20.54 11.44
C LEU A 9 45.91 -20.85 11.73
N ILE A 10 45.34 -20.18 12.73
CA ILE A 10 43.92 -20.26 13.01
C ILE A 10 43.20 -19.44 11.95
N LEU A 11 42.65 -20.09 10.94
CA LEU A 11 41.69 -19.50 10.00
C LEU A 11 40.37 -19.23 10.73
N PHE A 12 40.20 -17.98 11.19
CA PHE A 12 38.89 -17.48 11.58
C PHE A 12 38.05 -17.36 10.31
N PHE A 13 37.29 -18.38 9.96
CA PHE A 13 36.15 -18.23 9.09
C PHE A 13 35.08 -17.44 9.83
N GLY A 14 35.16 -16.12 9.73
CA GLY A 14 34.06 -15.24 10.08
C GLY A 14 32.87 -15.58 9.20
N ALA A 15 31.97 -16.42 9.68
CA ALA A 15 30.66 -16.59 9.10
C ALA A 15 29.93 -15.24 9.21
N SER A 16 30.05 -14.42 8.18
CA SER A 16 29.16 -13.27 8.00
C SER A 16 27.76 -13.83 7.87
N THR A 17 27.04 -13.93 8.99
CA THR A 17 25.59 -14.07 8.96
C THR A 17 25.08 -12.79 8.31
N VAL A 18 24.87 -12.84 6.99
CA VAL A 18 24.07 -11.85 6.31
C VAL A 18 22.68 -11.99 6.95
N ALA A 19 22.43 -11.19 7.98
CA ALA A 19 21.08 -10.98 8.43
C ALA A 19 20.32 -10.51 7.19
N GLN A 20 19.49 -11.38 6.62
CA GLN A 20 18.51 -11.01 5.61
C GLN A 20 17.55 -10.05 6.30
N GLY A 21 17.97 -8.79 6.37
CA GLY A 21 17.09 -7.70 6.74
C GLY A 21 15.92 -7.78 5.77
N VAL A 22 14.73 -8.01 6.31
CA VAL A 22 13.50 -7.82 5.54
C VAL A 22 13.61 -6.42 4.96
N PHE A 23 13.92 -6.32 3.67
CA PHE A 23 14.01 -5.04 2.97
C PHE A 23 12.60 -4.45 2.98
N ARG A 24 12.29 -3.68 4.02
CA ARG A 24 11.09 -2.87 4.06
C ARG A 24 11.23 -1.81 2.97
N ASN A 25 10.55 -2.00 1.86
CA ASN A 25 10.49 -0.96 0.86
C ASN A 25 9.67 0.23 1.39
N GLN A 26 9.88 1.40 0.79
CA GLN A 26 9.22 2.63 1.25
C GLN A 26 7.69 2.57 1.10
N THR A 27 7.17 1.82 0.12
CA THR A 27 5.74 1.58 -0.07
C THR A 27 5.14 0.87 1.14
N ASN A 28 5.82 -0.16 1.65
CA ASN A 28 5.39 -0.91 2.83
C ASN A 28 5.42 -0.06 4.10
N ASN A 29 6.46 0.76 4.27
CA ASN A 29 6.54 1.68 5.40
C ASN A 29 5.40 2.71 5.36
N THR A 30 5.03 3.17 4.17
CA THR A 30 3.88 4.07 3.99
C THR A 30 2.58 3.37 4.35
N LEU A 31 2.34 2.16 3.82
CA LEU A 31 1.13 1.38 4.14
C LEU A 31 1.02 1.09 5.64
N GLU A 32 2.12 0.73 6.31
CA GLU A 32 2.13 0.49 7.76
C GLU A 32 1.63 1.72 8.52
N LYS A 33 2.14 2.92 8.20
CA LYS A 33 1.72 4.17 8.82
C LYS A 33 0.26 4.51 8.55
N VAL A 34 -0.22 4.28 7.33
CA VAL A 34 -1.61 4.50 6.95
C VAL A 34 -2.54 3.57 7.71
N ILE A 35 -2.21 2.27 7.76
CA ILE A 35 -2.99 1.27 8.51
C ILE A 35 -2.99 1.59 10.00
N GLN A 36 -1.87 2.03 10.54
CA GLN A 36 -1.72 2.40 11.95
C GLN A 36 -2.60 3.60 12.33
N ASP A 37 -2.80 4.55 11.40
CA ASP A 37 -3.60 5.75 11.65
C ASP A 37 -5.10 5.58 11.34
N PHE A 38 -5.51 4.45 10.77
CA PHE A 38 -6.92 4.18 10.47
C PHE A 38 -7.84 4.26 11.70
N PRO A 39 -7.49 3.75 12.91
CA PRO A 39 -8.33 3.91 14.10
C PRO A 39 -8.57 5.36 14.49
N SER A 40 -7.62 6.23 14.17
CA SER A 40 -7.72 7.68 14.37
C SER A 40 -8.43 8.39 13.21
N GLU A 41 -9.08 7.61 12.29
CA GLU A 41 -9.77 8.16 11.12
C GLU A 41 -8.85 8.99 10.22
N PHE A 42 -7.61 8.58 10.09
CA PHE A 42 -6.54 9.27 9.36
C PHE A 42 -6.29 10.72 9.83
N LYS A 43 -6.64 11.07 11.08
CA LYS A 43 -6.52 12.45 11.59
C LYS A 43 -5.08 12.92 11.73
N ASN A 44 -4.16 12.00 12.09
CA ASN A 44 -2.76 12.36 12.31
C ASN A 44 -1.98 12.52 11.00
N ILE A 45 -2.45 11.92 9.92
CA ILE A 45 -1.84 12.02 8.58
C ILE A 45 -2.60 12.94 7.64
N ARG A 46 -3.68 13.57 8.13
CA ARG A 46 -4.51 14.52 7.38
C ARG A 46 -3.85 15.89 7.30
N GLY A 47 -3.78 16.42 6.10
CA GLY A 47 -3.33 17.77 5.82
C GLY A 47 -4.47 18.77 5.57
N GLU A 48 -4.23 19.72 4.69
CA GLU A 48 -5.17 20.76 4.31
C GLU A 48 -6.44 20.22 3.62
N LEU A 49 -7.55 20.90 3.81
CA LEU A 49 -8.80 20.62 3.10
C LEU A 49 -8.66 21.07 1.65
N LEU A 50 -8.86 20.15 0.71
CA LEU A 50 -8.80 20.41 -0.73
C LEU A 50 -10.17 20.75 -1.31
N SER A 51 -11.20 20.00 -0.89
CA SER A 51 -12.58 20.22 -1.31
C SER A 51 -13.56 19.71 -0.27
N SER A 52 -14.76 20.29 -0.24
CA SER A 52 -15.85 19.84 0.63
C SER A 52 -17.18 20.14 -0.01
N ASN A 53 -18.12 19.19 0.12
CA ASN A 53 -19.52 19.35 -0.22
C ASN A 53 -20.39 18.69 0.84
N GLN A 54 -21.72 18.61 0.63
CA GLN A 54 -22.66 18.08 1.61
C GLN A 54 -22.44 16.60 1.98
N VAL A 55 -21.81 15.83 1.09
CA VAL A 55 -21.66 14.35 1.24
C VAL A 55 -20.20 13.90 1.33
N SER A 56 -19.24 14.76 1.02
CA SER A 56 -17.83 14.38 0.98
C SER A 56 -16.91 15.55 1.30
N SER A 57 -15.81 15.23 1.99
CA SER A 57 -14.67 16.13 2.18
C SER A 57 -13.39 15.42 1.75
N GLU A 58 -12.54 16.12 1.03
CA GLU A 58 -11.24 15.63 0.56
C GLU A 58 -10.13 16.46 1.17
N TYR A 59 -9.14 15.79 1.72
CA TYR A 59 -7.99 16.38 2.37
C TYR A 59 -6.71 15.87 1.71
N LYS A 60 -5.70 16.71 1.66
CA LYS A 60 -4.34 16.25 1.32
C LYS A 60 -3.83 15.28 2.39
N SER A 61 -3.12 14.26 1.98
CA SER A 61 -2.41 13.40 2.93
C SER A 61 -0.97 13.89 3.15
N ASN A 62 -0.54 13.93 4.41
CA ASN A 62 0.86 14.21 4.80
C ASN A 62 1.78 12.99 4.60
N ILE A 63 1.19 11.82 4.32
CA ILE A 63 1.91 10.58 4.04
C ILE A 63 1.56 10.12 2.62
N THR A 64 2.58 9.86 1.81
CA THR A 64 2.44 9.50 0.40
C THR A 64 3.32 8.34 0.01
N ILE A 65 2.90 7.57 -0.99
CA ILE A 65 3.74 6.57 -1.65
C ILE A 65 4.85 7.31 -2.42
N PRO A 66 6.10 6.83 -2.37
CA PRO A 66 7.19 7.45 -3.13
C PRO A 66 6.88 7.50 -4.62
N GLY A 67 7.04 8.69 -5.20
CA GLY A 67 6.75 8.94 -6.61
C GLY A 67 5.26 9.04 -6.96
N ALA A 68 4.36 9.10 -5.98
CA ALA A 68 2.94 9.31 -6.24
C ALA A 68 2.67 10.70 -6.81
N VAL A 69 1.72 10.76 -7.74
CA VAL A 69 1.23 12.01 -8.36
C VAL A 69 0.45 12.84 -7.36
N SER A 70 -0.39 12.18 -6.55
CA SER A 70 -1.16 12.82 -5.48
C SER A 70 -1.58 11.79 -4.44
N THR A 71 -1.82 12.26 -3.22
CA THR A 71 -2.35 11.41 -2.15
C THR A 71 -3.37 12.20 -1.34
N THR A 72 -4.56 11.63 -1.18
CA THR A 72 -5.69 12.29 -0.52
C THR A 72 -6.35 11.37 0.50
N ILE A 73 -7.05 11.99 1.45
CA ILE A 73 -7.93 11.32 2.41
C ILE A 73 -9.33 11.80 2.10
N ILE A 74 -10.20 10.86 1.76
CA ILE A 74 -11.59 11.15 1.43
C ILE A 74 -12.45 10.66 2.60
N GLN A 75 -13.25 11.56 3.12
CA GLN A 75 -14.29 11.28 4.09
C GLN A 75 -15.63 11.53 3.40
N SER A 76 -16.45 10.49 3.26
CA SER A 76 -17.77 10.60 2.65
C SER A 76 -18.85 10.04 3.58
N THR A 77 -20.08 10.47 3.39
CA THR A 77 -21.25 9.93 4.07
C THR A 77 -22.11 9.22 3.04
N ALA A 78 -22.21 7.91 3.16
CA ALA A 78 -23.04 7.07 2.30
C ALA A 78 -24.04 6.29 3.17
N ALA A 79 -25.32 6.33 2.82
CA ALA A 79 -26.38 5.66 3.55
C ALA A 79 -26.34 5.91 5.08
N HIS A 80 -26.09 7.16 5.48
CA HIS A 80 -25.94 7.59 6.88
C HIS A 80 -24.69 7.05 7.61
N LYS A 81 -23.80 6.36 6.90
CA LYS A 81 -22.54 5.88 7.44
C LYS A 81 -21.38 6.72 6.90
N ARG A 82 -20.46 7.08 7.80
CA ARG A 82 -19.22 7.74 7.40
C ARG A 82 -18.24 6.68 6.88
N VAL A 83 -17.72 6.91 5.68
CA VAL A 83 -16.73 6.06 5.01
C VAL A 83 -15.44 6.85 4.85
N LEU A 84 -14.36 6.25 5.25
CA LEU A 84 -13.02 6.81 5.17
C LEU A 84 -12.18 6.07 4.14
N SER A 85 -11.40 6.82 3.37
CA SER A 85 -10.48 6.24 2.41
C SER A 85 -9.23 7.11 2.29
N TRP A 86 -8.07 6.50 2.45
CA TRP A 86 -6.80 7.06 2.01
C TRP A 86 -6.53 6.54 0.60
N GLN A 87 -6.18 7.43 -0.33
CA GLN A 87 -5.95 7.10 -1.74
C GLN A 87 -4.69 7.76 -2.25
N SER A 88 -3.82 6.99 -2.88
CA SER A 88 -2.61 7.47 -3.54
C SER A 88 -2.66 7.16 -5.03
N VAL A 89 -2.63 8.20 -5.85
CA VAL A 89 -2.48 8.09 -7.30
C VAL A 89 -1.00 7.90 -7.58
N VAL A 90 -0.60 6.70 -7.96
CA VAL A 90 0.82 6.33 -8.12
C VAL A 90 1.29 6.34 -9.55
N PHE A 91 0.36 6.50 -10.49
CA PHE A 91 0.65 6.66 -11.92
C PHE A 91 -0.51 7.33 -12.65
N THR A 92 -0.18 8.15 -13.63
CA THR A 92 -1.08 8.67 -14.66
C THR A 92 -0.30 8.79 -15.97
N GLY A 93 -0.81 8.21 -17.05
CA GLY A 93 -0.15 8.25 -18.36
C GLY A 93 -1.01 7.59 -19.45
N ASN A 94 -0.63 7.80 -20.71
CA ASN A 94 -1.43 7.35 -21.86
C ASN A 94 -1.04 5.93 -22.32
N GLU A 95 0.18 5.49 -22.00
CA GLU A 95 0.73 4.23 -22.49
C GLU A 95 0.33 3.06 -21.59
N PHE A 96 -0.46 2.13 -22.13
CA PHE A 96 -0.92 0.93 -21.42
C PHE A 96 0.22 0.09 -20.86
N ASN A 97 1.24 -0.20 -21.68
CA ASN A 97 2.35 -1.07 -21.26
C ASN A 97 3.15 -0.45 -20.11
N THR A 98 3.34 0.86 -20.12
CA THR A 98 3.99 1.58 -19.01
C THR A 98 3.16 1.49 -17.73
N ALA A 99 1.85 1.69 -17.85
CA ALA A 99 0.93 1.54 -16.73
C ALA A 99 0.90 0.09 -16.19
N LYS A 100 0.86 -0.91 -17.07
CA LYS A 100 0.89 -2.34 -16.71
C LYS A 100 2.17 -2.70 -15.94
N THR A 101 3.33 -2.29 -16.44
CA THR A 101 4.62 -2.51 -15.75
C THR A 101 4.59 -1.88 -14.35
N ARG A 102 4.13 -0.64 -14.24
CA ARG A 102 4.05 0.05 -12.95
C ARG A 102 3.06 -0.60 -11.98
N PHE A 103 1.95 -1.13 -12.49
CA PHE A 103 0.95 -1.87 -11.70
C PHE A 103 1.54 -3.17 -11.13
N GLU A 104 2.27 -3.92 -11.95
CA GLU A 104 2.97 -5.14 -11.53
C GLU A 104 4.08 -4.86 -10.51
N GLU A 105 4.89 -3.82 -10.72
CA GLU A 105 5.91 -3.39 -9.76
C GLU A 105 5.31 -3.09 -8.38
N LEU A 106 4.20 -2.35 -8.34
CA LEU A 106 3.51 -2.02 -7.10
C LEU A 106 2.93 -3.26 -6.42
N PHE A 107 2.30 -4.15 -7.20
CA PHE A 107 1.84 -5.43 -6.68
C PHE A 107 2.97 -6.20 -6.01
N ASN A 108 4.13 -6.33 -6.67
CA ASN A 108 5.28 -7.05 -6.16
C ASN A 108 5.90 -6.38 -4.91
N GLN A 109 5.83 -5.05 -4.82
CA GLN A 109 6.25 -4.31 -3.62
C GLN A 109 5.34 -4.55 -2.41
N ILE A 110 4.04 -4.73 -2.64
CA ILE A 110 3.02 -4.84 -1.59
C ILE A 110 2.82 -6.30 -1.16
N LYS A 111 2.77 -7.22 -2.11
CA LYS A 111 2.57 -8.64 -1.84
C LYS A 111 3.64 -9.19 -0.90
N ASN A 112 3.22 -10.01 0.05
CA ASN A 112 4.07 -10.64 1.07
C ASN A 112 4.79 -9.66 2.01
N SER A 113 4.38 -8.38 2.03
CA SER A 113 4.88 -7.44 3.03
C SER A 113 4.42 -7.85 4.43
N ILE A 114 5.29 -7.63 5.41
CA ILE A 114 4.94 -7.77 6.81
C ILE A 114 4.68 -6.39 7.38
N ILE A 115 3.47 -6.16 7.86
CA ILE A 115 3.04 -4.93 8.52
C ILE A 115 2.82 -5.23 9.99
N LYS A 116 3.35 -4.40 10.88
CA LYS A 116 3.18 -4.54 12.32
C LYS A 116 2.52 -3.29 12.91
N PRO A 117 1.17 -3.21 12.90
CA PRO A 117 0.48 -2.09 13.53
C PRO A 117 0.81 -2.05 15.03
N GLU A 118 0.90 -0.85 15.59
CA GLU A 118 1.21 -0.66 17.00
C GLU A 118 0.18 -1.36 17.89
N GLY A 119 0.67 -2.08 18.91
CA GLY A 119 -0.19 -2.83 19.82
C GLY A 119 -0.85 -4.09 19.23
N GLN A 120 -0.53 -4.46 17.99
CA GLN A 120 -1.10 -5.62 17.32
C GLN A 120 -0.04 -6.64 16.87
N LYS A 121 -0.49 -7.84 16.51
CA LYS A 121 0.38 -8.85 15.90
C LYS A 121 0.73 -8.42 14.47
N ALA A 122 1.93 -8.82 14.04
CA ALA A 122 2.32 -8.65 12.64
C ALA A 122 1.35 -9.40 11.71
N VAL A 123 1.03 -8.78 10.59
CA VAL A 123 0.18 -9.34 9.54
C VAL A 123 0.95 -9.37 8.22
N ILE A 124 0.62 -10.34 7.38
CA ILE A 124 1.16 -10.46 6.02
C ILE A 124 0.11 -9.90 5.06
N VAL A 125 0.55 -9.02 4.16
CA VAL A 125 -0.29 -8.53 3.07
C VAL A 125 -0.27 -9.58 1.96
N ASN A 126 -1.41 -10.17 1.67
CA ASN A 126 -1.55 -11.20 0.65
C ASN A 126 -2.54 -10.80 -0.43
N GLY A 127 -2.22 -11.08 -1.69
CA GLY A 127 -3.09 -10.78 -2.83
C GLY A 127 -2.75 -11.67 -4.03
N MET A 128 -3.72 -11.87 -4.90
CA MET A 128 -3.54 -12.58 -6.16
C MET A 128 -3.39 -11.58 -7.31
N TYR A 129 -2.33 -11.73 -8.10
CA TYR A 129 -2.13 -10.90 -9.28
C TYR A 129 -3.22 -11.17 -10.31
N THR A 130 -3.78 -10.10 -10.82
CA THR A 130 -4.69 -10.12 -11.97
C THR A 130 -4.06 -9.31 -13.07
N ASP A 131 -3.79 -9.95 -14.21
CA ASP A 131 -3.13 -9.29 -15.33
C ASP A 131 -4.07 -8.25 -15.97
N PRO A 132 -3.67 -6.98 -16.06
CA PRO A 132 -4.43 -5.97 -16.77
C PRO A 132 -4.50 -6.27 -18.27
N SER A 133 -5.65 -5.98 -18.88
CA SER A 133 -5.84 -6.02 -20.32
C SER A 133 -6.32 -4.65 -20.79
N GLU A 134 -5.86 -4.24 -21.98
CA GLU A 134 -6.23 -2.96 -22.57
C GLU A 134 -7.73 -2.85 -22.88
N ASP A 135 -8.38 -4.00 -23.14
CA ASP A 135 -9.82 -4.09 -23.38
C ASP A 135 -10.68 -3.86 -22.13
N LYS A 136 -10.07 -3.91 -20.94
CA LYS A 136 -10.78 -3.72 -19.68
C LYS A 136 -10.74 -2.28 -19.24
N THR A 137 -11.87 -1.75 -18.83
CA THR A 137 -11.97 -0.40 -18.25
C THR A 137 -11.18 -0.28 -16.93
N PHE A 138 -11.12 -1.38 -16.15
CA PHE A 138 -10.34 -1.42 -14.91
C PHE A 138 -9.91 -2.84 -14.56
N THR A 139 -8.84 -2.93 -13.79
CA THR A 139 -8.35 -4.15 -13.12
C THR A 139 -8.11 -3.81 -11.66
N THR A 140 -8.63 -4.64 -10.76
CA THR A 140 -8.48 -4.46 -9.30
C THR A 140 -7.81 -5.67 -8.70
N ILE A 141 -6.79 -5.44 -7.87
CA ILE A 141 -6.22 -6.42 -6.96
C ILE A 141 -6.58 -6.00 -5.55
N GLN A 142 -7.25 -6.89 -4.85
CA GLN A 142 -7.52 -6.72 -3.44
C GLN A 142 -6.47 -7.49 -2.63
N PHE A 143 -5.95 -6.85 -1.57
CA PHE A 143 -5.05 -7.49 -0.62
C PHE A 143 -5.76 -7.78 0.70
N ASP A 144 -5.54 -8.99 1.20
CA ASP A 144 -5.95 -9.43 2.52
C ASP A 144 -4.82 -9.24 3.52
N LEU A 145 -5.15 -8.90 4.76
CA LEU A 145 -4.23 -8.82 5.89
C LEU A 145 -4.38 -10.09 6.74
N LEU A 146 -3.33 -10.93 6.79
CA LEU A 146 -3.40 -12.24 7.42
C LEU A 146 -2.40 -12.37 8.59
N PRO A 147 -2.80 -12.89 9.75
CA PRO A 147 -4.18 -13.21 10.14
C PRO A 147 -5.01 -11.93 10.34
N ALA A 148 -6.25 -11.93 9.83
CA ALA A 148 -7.15 -10.82 10.04
C ALA A 148 -7.62 -10.78 11.51
N SER A 149 -7.33 -9.68 12.21
CA SER A 149 -7.73 -9.52 13.61
C SER A 149 -7.85 -8.04 13.97
N GLY A 150 -8.77 -7.70 14.87
CA GLY A 150 -8.93 -6.33 15.31
C GLY A 150 -9.16 -5.36 14.14
N ILE A 151 -8.33 -4.32 14.06
CA ILE A 151 -8.44 -3.29 13.02
C ILE A 151 -8.25 -3.84 11.61
N THR A 152 -7.41 -4.85 11.42
CA THR A 152 -7.11 -5.38 10.09
C THR A 152 -8.28 -6.11 9.45
N GLN A 153 -9.29 -6.52 10.23
CA GLN A 153 -10.54 -7.07 9.71
C GLN A 153 -11.44 -6.01 9.06
N GLN A 154 -11.25 -4.75 9.43
CA GLN A 154 -12.10 -3.63 9.01
C GLN A 154 -11.55 -2.92 7.77
N LEU A 155 -10.38 -3.32 7.30
CA LEU A 155 -9.67 -2.66 6.21
C LEU A 155 -9.75 -3.41 4.89
N ASN A 156 -9.91 -2.66 3.80
CA ASN A 156 -9.59 -3.07 2.44
C ASN A 156 -8.34 -2.35 1.97
N ILE A 157 -7.45 -3.08 1.29
CA ILE A 157 -6.35 -2.51 0.53
C ILE A 157 -6.57 -2.91 -0.91
N ASP A 158 -6.76 -1.93 -1.80
CA ASP A 158 -7.03 -2.17 -3.20
C ASP A 158 -5.99 -1.45 -4.06
N LEU A 159 -5.42 -2.18 -5.03
CA LEU A 159 -4.61 -1.63 -6.11
C LEU A 159 -5.44 -1.69 -7.39
N VAL A 160 -5.78 -0.54 -7.94
CA VAL A 160 -6.65 -0.40 -9.10
C VAL A 160 -5.91 0.25 -10.24
N MET A 161 -5.90 -0.39 -11.39
CA MET A 161 -5.52 0.22 -12.67
C MET A 161 -6.79 0.45 -13.46
N LYS A 162 -7.03 1.68 -13.93
CA LYS A 162 -8.23 2.03 -14.68
C LYS A 162 -7.93 2.96 -15.85
N ASN A 163 -8.73 2.81 -16.90
CA ASN A 163 -8.78 3.74 -18.01
C ASN A 163 -9.81 4.84 -17.71
N THR A 164 -9.40 6.10 -17.79
CA THR A 164 -10.26 7.27 -17.57
C THR A 164 -10.52 8.05 -18.88
N GLY A 165 -10.73 7.32 -19.96
CA GLY A 165 -10.86 7.86 -21.32
C GLY A 165 -9.53 7.85 -22.04
N ASN A 166 -8.73 8.90 -21.92
CA ASN A 166 -7.45 8.99 -22.65
C ASN A 166 -6.22 8.65 -21.79
N GLN A 167 -6.41 8.27 -20.52
CA GLN A 167 -5.31 8.03 -19.60
C GLN A 167 -5.53 6.81 -18.73
N TRP A 168 -4.47 6.04 -18.55
CA TRP A 168 -4.37 5.02 -17.53
C TRP A 168 -3.99 5.64 -16.19
N LYS A 169 -4.71 5.27 -15.15
CA LYS A 169 -4.48 5.73 -13.79
C LYS A 169 -4.33 4.53 -12.86
N ILE A 170 -3.30 4.55 -12.00
CA ILE A 170 -3.13 3.53 -10.96
C ILE A 170 -3.34 4.19 -9.61
N VAL A 171 -4.20 3.58 -8.80
CA VAL A 171 -4.56 4.05 -7.47
C VAL A 171 -4.34 2.93 -6.47
N LEU A 172 -3.58 3.20 -5.41
CA LEU A 172 -3.51 2.38 -4.22
C LEU A 172 -4.41 3.01 -3.15
N SER A 173 -5.29 2.24 -2.56
CA SER A 173 -6.21 2.73 -1.53
C SER A 173 -6.23 1.85 -0.29
N VAL A 174 -6.42 2.50 0.86
CA VAL A 174 -6.74 1.87 2.15
C VAL A 174 -8.05 2.47 2.61
N SER A 175 -9.05 1.63 2.81
CA SER A 175 -10.40 2.08 3.13
C SER A 175 -11.11 1.16 4.11
N ASP A 176 -12.21 1.65 4.68
CA ASP A 176 -13.15 0.85 5.45
C ASP A 176 -13.73 -0.28 4.58
N LYS A 177 -13.83 -1.49 5.12
CA LYS A 177 -14.31 -2.69 4.44
C LYS A 177 -15.76 -2.57 3.97
N ASP A 178 -16.57 -1.80 4.67
CA ASP A 178 -17.97 -1.55 4.31
C ASP A 178 -18.16 -0.73 3.03
N ARG A 179 -17.07 -0.22 2.43
CA ARG A 179 -17.14 0.52 1.15
C ARG A 179 -17.59 -0.33 -0.04
N LYS A 180 -17.48 -1.66 0.04
CA LYS A 180 -17.83 -2.54 -1.09
C LYS A 180 -19.29 -2.45 -1.52
N ASP A 181 -20.20 -2.13 -0.58
CA ASP A 181 -21.64 -2.15 -0.84
C ASP A 181 -22.19 -0.82 -1.37
N THR A 182 -21.40 0.25 -1.41
CA THR A 182 -21.92 1.58 -1.71
C THR A 182 -21.77 2.03 -3.15
N GLY A 183 -21.22 1.22 -4.07
CA GLY A 183 -21.21 1.53 -5.52
C GLY A 183 -20.82 2.97 -5.84
N VAL A 184 -19.92 3.58 -5.08
CA VAL A 184 -19.52 4.98 -5.30
C VAL A 184 -18.80 5.03 -6.63
N ALA A 185 -19.56 5.38 -7.66
CA ALA A 185 -19.02 5.86 -8.92
C ALA A 185 -18.01 6.96 -8.58
N ILE A 186 -16.74 6.66 -8.81
CA ILE A 186 -15.70 7.67 -8.73
C ILE A 186 -16.11 8.76 -9.72
N ALA A 187 -16.39 9.97 -9.22
CA ALA A 187 -16.85 11.10 -9.98
C ALA A 187 -16.05 11.25 -11.28
N LYS A 188 -16.79 11.52 -12.36
CA LYS A 188 -16.25 11.81 -13.69
C LYS A 188 -15.35 13.02 -13.67
#